data_ad9eb2c04eea633686db2fc2353b6e15
#
_entry.id   ad9eb2c04eea633686db2fc2353b6e15
#
_cell.length_a   1.000
_cell.length_b   1.000
_cell.length_c   1.000
_cell.angle_alpha   90.00
_cell.angle_beta   90.00
_cell.angle_gamma   90.00
#
_symmetry.space_group_name_H-M   'P 1'
#
loop_
_entity.id
_entity.type
_entity.pdbx_description
1 polymer ?
#
loop_
_entity_poly.entity_id
_entity_poly.type
_entity_poly.pdbx_seq_one_letter_code
_entity_poly.pdbx_strand_id
1 'polypeptide(L)'
;MTGPYPLKALLSALFSLLGLFSVMYGGQSFAQGQDTTPWSRDLQVIEVMLPGFYSNANQAYFDGRRNVDNPQSRHNLLIEPAGNGFTATLSAPDGTVVSNQRWSLAEDDEKQAVRMDISGNDGTPLCPVWWTRDAAQFSAEGDAECTQGIDSPAALALGEQQFWWTRRGAAEAAVKLHRARQFTCYADIPGVGGGRDIPYTRYDNLSLHDQGAETWFVDKDGRNLGLRLFNVDWPINNYEGYFTRDSLVIYVIEKLQDASIKEHGYAFTLPEANRIGINLKWLLASCFMISGKVDTPTM
;
A
#
# COMPACT_ATOMS: atom_id res chain seq x y z
N MET A 1 54.80 -1.78 47.77
CA MET A 1 55.85 -0.82 48.00
C MET A 1 55.27 0.53 47.57
N THR A 2 54.68 1.19 48.52
CA THR A 2 55.10 2.31 49.33
C THR A 2 55.47 3.56 48.53
N GLY A 3 54.62 4.48 48.51
CA GLY A 3 54.40 5.81 49.00
C GLY A 3 55.26 6.92 48.40
N PRO A 4 55.18 8.22 48.86
CA PRO A 4 53.99 9.06 49.05
C PRO A 4 54.16 10.49 48.47
N TYR A 5 53.18 11.35 48.66
CA TYR A 5 53.06 12.81 48.43
C TYR A 5 54.27 13.64 48.96
N PRO A 6 54.41 14.93 48.54
CA PRO A 6 53.81 15.96 49.38
C PRO A 6 53.18 17.19 48.67
N LEU A 7 52.20 17.74 49.42
CA LEU A 7 51.68 19.11 49.48
C LEU A 7 52.75 20.20 49.57
N LYS A 8 52.55 21.37 48.97
CA LYS A 8 52.87 22.68 49.58
C LYS A 8 51.97 23.77 48.97
N ALA A 9 51.33 24.47 49.91
CA ALA A 9 50.58 25.70 49.77
C ALA A 9 51.47 26.91 49.66
N LEU A 10 50.89 28.03 49.19
CA LEU A 10 51.09 29.43 49.66
C LEU A 10 50.37 30.37 48.67
N LEU A 11 49.30 30.95 49.09
CA LEU A 11 48.98 32.30 49.63
C LEU A 11 49.16 33.49 48.68
N SER A 12 48.02 34.21 48.53
CA SER A 12 47.80 35.67 48.46
C SER A 12 48.11 36.46 47.21
N ALA A 13 47.07 37.01 46.62
CA ALA A 13 46.92 38.47 46.48
C ALA A 13 45.52 38.88 46.02
N LEU A 14 44.85 39.69 46.82
CA LEU A 14 43.68 40.48 46.47
C LEU A 14 43.97 41.44 45.32
N PHE A 15 43.10 41.50 44.33
CA PHE A 15 42.84 42.74 43.61
C PHE A 15 41.37 42.80 43.19
N SER A 16 40.68 43.78 43.73
CA SER A 16 39.32 44.18 43.41
C SER A 16 39.24 44.74 42.01
N LEU A 17 38.41 44.19 41.16
CA LEU A 17 37.89 44.90 40.00
C LEU A 17 36.40 44.62 39.88
N LEU A 18 35.60 45.65 40.23
CA LEU A 18 34.18 45.71 39.86
C LEU A 18 34.04 45.69 38.34
N GLY A 19 33.63 44.59 37.79
CA GLY A 19 33.21 44.48 36.41
C GLY A 19 31.69 44.27 36.37
N LEU A 20 30.98 45.24 35.80
CA LEU A 20 29.55 45.17 35.51
C LEU A 20 29.25 43.90 34.69
N PHE A 21 28.62 42.93 35.33
CA PHE A 21 27.96 41.83 34.59
C PHE A 21 26.59 42.34 34.12
N SER A 22 26.53 42.81 32.86
CA SER A 22 25.28 42.94 32.12
C SER A 22 24.76 41.52 31.84
N VAL A 23 23.82 41.07 32.65
CA VAL A 23 23.06 39.87 32.40
C VAL A 23 22.18 40.14 31.16
N MET A 24 22.67 39.77 29.96
CA MET A 24 21.81 39.63 28.80
C MET A 24 20.87 38.45 29.08
N TYR A 25 19.67 38.74 29.52
CA TYR A 25 18.55 37.81 29.42
C TYR A 25 18.32 37.58 27.91
N GLY A 26 18.97 36.58 27.37
CA GLY A 26 18.60 36.00 26.11
C GLY A 26 17.20 35.45 26.26
N GLY A 27 16.20 36.19 25.76
CA GLY A 27 14.85 35.70 25.63
C GLY A 27 14.91 34.41 24.79
N GLN A 28 14.77 33.26 25.42
CA GLN A 28 14.41 32.03 24.70
C GLN A 28 13.04 32.31 24.11
N SER A 29 13.02 32.63 22.81
CA SER A 29 11.84 32.52 22.00
C SER A 29 11.47 31.04 22.01
N PHE A 30 10.59 30.66 22.94
CA PHE A 30 9.82 29.43 22.79
C PHE A 30 9.14 29.58 21.44
N ALA A 31 9.54 28.78 20.47
CA ALA A 31 8.77 28.61 19.26
C ALA A 31 7.35 28.29 19.76
N GLN A 32 6.43 29.21 19.53
CA GLN A 32 5.00 28.96 19.71
C GLN A 32 4.74 27.76 18.80
N GLY A 33 4.57 26.56 19.39
CA GLY A 33 4.03 25.43 18.68
C GLY A 33 2.72 25.93 18.09
N GLN A 34 2.64 26.01 16.76
CA GLN A 34 1.37 26.21 16.12
C GLN A 34 0.46 25.12 16.67
N ASP A 35 -0.61 25.52 17.38
CA ASP A 35 -1.66 24.61 17.81
C ASP A 35 -2.27 24.01 16.54
N THR A 36 -1.69 22.89 16.08
CA THR A 36 -2.22 22.17 14.92
C THR A 36 -3.53 21.53 15.33
N THR A 37 -4.58 21.83 14.60
CA THR A 37 -5.90 21.23 14.81
C THR A 37 -5.82 19.70 14.59
N PRO A 38 -6.73 18.91 15.16
CA PRO A 38 -6.79 17.48 14.87
C PRO A 38 -6.88 17.18 13.36
N TRP A 39 -7.70 17.93 12.62
CA TRP A 39 -7.88 17.75 11.17
C TRP A 39 -6.66 18.21 10.35
N SER A 40 -5.86 19.17 10.84
CA SER A 40 -4.57 19.49 10.23
C SER A 40 -3.59 18.31 10.30
N ARG A 41 -3.56 17.61 11.41
CA ARG A 41 -2.77 16.36 11.54
C ARG A 41 -3.34 15.23 10.69
N ASP A 42 -4.66 15.13 10.63
CA ASP A 42 -5.36 14.14 9.82
C ASP A 42 -5.10 14.35 8.34
N LEU A 43 -5.07 15.61 7.87
CA LEU A 43 -4.68 15.96 6.51
C LEU A 43 -3.30 15.36 6.15
N GLN A 44 -2.29 15.61 7.00
CA GLN A 44 -0.94 15.08 6.77
C GLN A 44 -0.90 13.55 6.75
N VAL A 45 -1.69 12.89 7.59
CA VAL A 45 -1.75 11.42 7.62
C VAL A 45 -2.45 10.88 6.37
N ILE A 46 -3.56 11.48 5.94
CA ILE A 46 -4.28 11.07 4.72
C ILE A 46 -3.38 11.26 3.49
N GLU A 47 -2.63 12.36 3.39
CA GLU A 47 -1.69 12.61 2.29
C GLU A 47 -0.62 11.53 2.16
N VAL A 48 -0.19 10.94 3.28
CA VAL A 48 0.77 9.83 3.29
C VAL A 48 0.10 8.48 3.03
N MET A 49 -1.11 8.28 3.54
CA MET A 49 -1.81 7.00 3.43
C MET A 49 -2.47 6.80 2.08
N LEU A 50 -2.92 7.86 1.42
CA LEU A 50 -3.74 7.78 0.22
C LEU A 50 -3.01 7.25 -1.02
N PRO A 51 -1.76 7.70 -1.34
CA PRO A 51 -1.05 7.21 -2.52
C PRO A 51 -0.78 5.72 -2.49
N GLY A 52 -0.99 5.04 -3.62
CA GLY A 52 -0.69 3.62 -3.75
C GLY A 52 -1.46 2.97 -4.89
N PHE A 53 -1.15 1.72 -5.12
CA PHE A 53 -1.91 0.85 -6.02
C PHE A 53 -2.83 -0.04 -5.19
N TYR A 54 -4.09 -0.12 -5.58
CA TYR A 54 -5.13 -0.87 -4.90
C TYR A 54 -5.89 -1.75 -5.89
N SER A 55 -6.37 -2.92 -5.44
CA SER A 55 -7.18 -3.81 -6.26
C SER A 55 -8.28 -4.48 -5.44
N ASN A 56 -9.46 -4.68 -6.05
CA ASN A 56 -10.53 -5.47 -5.45
C ASN A 56 -10.51 -6.93 -5.92
N ALA A 57 -9.34 -7.45 -6.28
CA ALA A 57 -9.19 -8.82 -6.78
C ALA A 57 -9.79 -9.87 -5.83
N ASN A 58 -9.61 -9.71 -4.52
CA ASN A 58 -10.23 -10.57 -3.50
C ASN A 58 -11.74 -10.53 -3.57
N GLN A 59 -12.33 -9.34 -3.53
CA GLN A 59 -13.79 -9.19 -3.61
C GLN A 59 -14.35 -9.82 -4.88
N ALA A 60 -13.80 -9.46 -6.05
CA ALA A 60 -14.28 -9.98 -7.33
C ALA A 60 -14.18 -11.51 -7.41
N TYR A 61 -13.09 -12.10 -6.91
CA TYR A 61 -12.90 -13.53 -6.87
C TYR A 61 -13.95 -14.23 -5.98
N PHE A 62 -14.18 -13.74 -4.76
CA PHE A 62 -15.11 -14.37 -3.83
C PHE A 62 -16.56 -14.09 -4.16
N ASP A 63 -16.90 -12.94 -4.72
CA ASP A 63 -18.26 -12.66 -5.22
C ASP A 63 -18.63 -13.64 -6.34
N GLY A 64 -17.71 -13.89 -7.28
CA GLY A 64 -17.91 -14.90 -8.33
C GLY A 64 -18.04 -16.32 -7.78
N ARG A 65 -17.26 -16.68 -6.75
CA ARG A 65 -17.30 -18.01 -6.12
C ARG A 65 -18.58 -18.25 -5.32
N ARG A 66 -19.13 -17.23 -4.72
CA ARG A 66 -20.37 -17.29 -3.92
C ARG A 66 -21.63 -17.07 -4.72
N ASN A 67 -21.51 -16.79 -6.02
CA ASN A 67 -22.62 -16.48 -6.92
C ASN A 67 -23.54 -15.40 -6.33
N VAL A 68 -22.96 -14.30 -5.84
CA VAL A 68 -23.76 -13.16 -5.37
C VAL A 68 -24.53 -12.54 -6.54
N ASP A 69 -25.69 -11.96 -6.29
CA ASP A 69 -26.60 -11.46 -7.34
C ASP A 69 -25.94 -10.38 -8.23
N ASN A 70 -25.11 -9.52 -7.64
CA ASN A 70 -24.40 -8.46 -8.36
C ASN A 70 -22.91 -8.49 -8.00
N PRO A 71 -22.11 -9.41 -8.58
CA PRO A 71 -20.69 -9.51 -8.26
C PRO A 71 -19.95 -8.27 -8.71
N GLN A 72 -19.05 -7.78 -7.86
CA GLN A 72 -18.19 -6.65 -8.22
C GLN A 72 -17.22 -7.07 -9.32
N SER A 73 -17.16 -6.27 -10.39
CA SER A 73 -16.11 -6.43 -11.41
C SER A 73 -14.74 -6.15 -10.80
N ARG A 74 -13.71 -6.83 -11.30
CA ARG A 74 -12.34 -6.56 -10.88
C ARG A 74 -11.90 -5.19 -11.41
N HIS A 75 -11.37 -4.37 -10.51
CA HIS A 75 -10.80 -3.06 -10.81
C HIS A 75 -9.49 -2.86 -10.07
N ASN A 76 -8.64 -2.04 -10.64
CA ASN A 76 -7.43 -1.52 -10.02
C ASN A 76 -7.57 0.00 -9.88
N LEU A 77 -7.10 0.56 -8.78
CA LEU A 77 -7.07 1.99 -8.52
C LEU A 77 -5.63 2.40 -8.22
N LEU A 78 -5.08 3.28 -9.05
CA LEU A 78 -3.79 3.90 -8.84
C LEU A 78 -3.99 5.33 -8.37
N ILE A 79 -3.45 5.66 -7.20
CA ILE A 79 -3.47 7.01 -6.64
C ILE A 79 -2.03 7.50 -6.57
N GLU A 80 -1.72 8.57 -7.31
CA GLU A 80 -0.38 9.15 -7.40
C GLU A 80 -0.40 10.63 -7.03
N PRO A 81 0.63 11.12 -6.31
CA PRO A 81 0.80 12.55 -6.09
C PRO A 81 0.92 13.31 -7.42
N ALA A 82 0.17 14.41 -7.55
CA ALA A 82 0.18 15.24 -8.75
C ALA A 82 -0.02 16.72 -8.40
N GLY A 83 1.02 17.51 -8.54
CA GLY A 83 1.00 18.92 -8.13
C GLY A 83 0.77 19.09 -6.63
N ASN A 84 -0.32 19.77 -6.27
CA ASN A 84 -0.75 19.97 -4.89
C ASN A 84 -1.87 19.01 -4.44
N GLY A 85 -2.02 17.88 -5.13
CA GLY A 85 -3.05 16.87 -4.86
C GLY A 85 -2.67 15.53 -5.44
N PHE A 86 -3.66 14.79 -5.96
CA PHE A 86 -3.49 13.44 -6.46
C PHE A 86 -4.22 13.24 -7.78
N THR A 87 -3.72 12.33 -8.60
CA THR A 87 -4.49 11.68 -9.66
C THR A 87 -4.96 10.32 -9.16
N ALA A 88 -6.21 9.99 -9.45
CA ALA A 88 -6.81 8.69 -9.12
C ALA A 88 -7.30 8.04 -10.41
N THR A 89 -6.61 7.01 -10.86
CA THR A 89 -6.90 6.27 -12.09
C THR A 89 -7.50 4.92 -11.76
N LEU A 90 -8.77 4.73 -12.07
CA LEU A 90 -9.46 3.44 -11.98
C LEU A 90 -9.34 2.74 -13.33
N SER A 91 -8.88 1.49 -13.33
CA SER A 91 -8.72 0.68 -14.53
C SER A 91 -9.29 -0.73 -14.38
N ALA A 92 -9.64 -1.36 -15.49
CA ALA A 92 -9.92 -2.78 -15.57
C ALA A 92 -8.60 -3.58 -15.47
N PRO A 93 -8.67 -4.93 -15.27
CA PRO A 93 -7.46 -5.78 -15.16
C PRO A 93 -6.54 -5.78 -16.39
N ASP A 94 -7.09 -5.47 -17.55
CA ASP A 94 -6.34 -5.36 -18.81
C ASP A 94 -5.67 -3.99 -19.02
N GLY A 95 -5.77 -3.09 -18.02
CA GLY A 95 -5.23 -1.74 -18.07
C GLY A 95 -6.15 -0.71 -18.74
N THR A 96 -7.33 -1.11 -19.24
CA THR A 96 -8.30 -0.16 -19.79
C THR A 96 -8.76 0.83 -18.73
N VAL A 97 -8.52 2.11 -18.94
CA VAL A 97 -8.94 3.16 -17.99
C VAL A 97 -10.45 3.31 -18.00
N VAL A 98 -11.05 3.12 -16.83
CA VAL A 98 -12.49 3.27 -16.58
C VAL A 98 -12.82 4.70 -16.15
N SER A 99 -11.98 5.30 -15.29
CA SER A 99 -12.14 6.63 -14.76
C SER A 99 -10.80 7.24 -14.41
N ASN A 100 -10.66 8.54 -14.58
CA ASN A 100 -9.50 9.31 -14.15
C ASN A 100 -9.99 10.59 -13.49
N GLN A 101 -9.56 10.80 -12.25
CA GLN A 101 -9.99 11.93 -11.42
C GLN A 101 -8.79 12.65 -10.84
N ARG A 102 -9.00 13.91 -10.47
CA ARG A 102 -8.07 14.73 -9.68
C ARG A 102 -8.68 14.96 -8.32
N TRP A 103 -7.88 14.75 -7.28
CA TRP A 103 -8.27 14.95 -5.89
C TRP A 103 -7.36 15.98 -5.25
N SER A 104 -7.93 16.93 -4.53
CA SER A 104 -7.19 17.88 -3.71
C SER A 104 -7.73 17.84 -2.29
N LEU A 105 -6.83 17.93 -1.30
CA LEU A 105 -7.15 17.90 0.12
C LEU A 105 -6.97 19.29 0.71
N ALA A 106 -7.86 19.68 1.62
CA ALA A 106 -7.77 20.91 2.38
C ALA A 106 -8.41 20.74 3.77
N GLU A 107 -7.98 21.55 4.71
CA GLU A 107 -8.64 21.64 5.99
C GLU A 107 -10.01 22.33 5.84
N ASP A 108 -11.00 21.84 6.59
CA ASP A 108 -12.33 22.44 6.70
C ASP A 108 -12.61 22.67 8.19
N ASP A 109 -12.39 23.92 8.64
CA ASP A 109 -12.56 24.32 10.02
C ASP A 109 -14.03 24.31 10.45
N GLU A 110 -14.95 24.57 9.54
CA GLU A 110 -16.39 24.57 9.83
C GLU A 110 -16.89 23.17 10.15
N LYS A 111 -16.46 22.19 9.34
CA LYS A 111 -16.83 20.78 9.53
C LYS A 111 -15.86 20.02 10.46
N GLN A 112 -14.76 20.65 10.88
CA GLN A 112 -13.69 20.01 11.67
C GLN A 112 -13.21 18.69 11.03
N ALA A 113 -12.97 18.71 9.73
CA ALA A 113 -12.68 17.57 8.89
C ALA A 113 -11.65 17.93 7.82
N VAL A 114 -11.17 16.92 7.08
CA VAL A 114 -10.38 17.13 5.87
C VAL A 114 -11.32 17.02 4.68
N ARG A 115 -11.47 18.12 3.94
CA ARG A 115 -12.24 18.17 2.70
C ARG A 115 -11.41 17.61 1.55
N MET A 116 -12.00 16.76 0.74
CA MET A 116 -11.45 16.31 -0.54
C MET A 116 -12.34 16.80 -1.66
N ASP A 117 -11.81 17.72 -2.46
CA ASP A 117 -12.43 18.15 -3.71
C ASP A 117 -12.04 17.17 -4.82
N ILE A 118 -13.03 16.77 -5.60
CA ILE A 118 -12.89 15.78 -6.67
C ILE A 118 -13.28 16.46 -7.98
N SER A 119 -12.51 16.21 -9.03
CA SER A 119 -12.87 16.63 -10.39
C SER A 119 -12.56 15.53 -11.40
N GLY A 120 -13.30 15.50 -12.49
CA GLY A 120 -12.95 14.66 -13.64
C GLY A 120 -11.65 15.12 -14.31
N ASN A 121 -11.14 14.31 -15.21
CA ASN A 121 -9.90 14.63 -15.96
C ASN A 121 -10.04 15.91 -16.82
N ASP A 122 -11.24 16.23 -17.22
CA ASP A 122 -11.60 17.46 -17.96
C ASP A 122 -11.74 18.70 -17.06
N GLY A 123 -11.55 18.53 -15.75
CA GLY A 123 -11.71 19.57 -14.74
C GLY A 123 -13.17 19.78 -14.28
N THR A 124 -14.13 18.99 -14.76
CA THR A 124 -15.52 19.05 -14.29
C THR A 124 -15.60 18.72 -12.81
N PRO A 125 -16.14 19.61 -11.95
CA PRO A 125 -16.27 19.33 -10.53
C PRO A 125 -17.22 18.16 -10.26
N LEU A 126 -16.83 17.31 -9.32
CA LEU A 126 -17.65 16.24 -8.75
C LEU A 126 -18.00 16.59 -7.29
N CYS A 127 -18.82 15.76 -6.67
CA CYS A 127 -19.19 15.99 -5.28
C CYS A 127 -18.00 15.80 -4.32
N PRO A 128 -17.74 16.79 -3.47
CA PRO A 128 -16.70 16.66 -2.46
C PRO A 128 -17.07 15.66 -1.37
N VAL A 129 -16.08 15.19 -0.64
CA VAL A 129 -16.25 14.36 0.55
C VAL A 129 -15.46 14.95 1.73
N TRP A 130 -15.85 14.62 2.95
CA TRP A 130 -15.19 15.06 4.18
C TRP A 130 -14.70 13.87 4.99
N TRP A 131 -13.40 13.82 5.20
CA TRP A 131 -12.74 12.78 5.97
C TRP A 131 -12.74 13.11 7.44
N THR A 132 -13.10 12.13 8.25
CA THR A 132 -12.98 12.13 9.71
C THR A 132 -12.24 10.89 10.17
N ARG A 133 -11.48 11.02 11.25
CA ARG A 133 -10.77 9.89 11.84
C ARG A 133 -11.68 9.04 12.70
N ASP A 134 -11.62 7.72 12.51
CA ASP A 134 -12.22 6.72 13.39
C ASP A 134 -11.15 5.71 13.79
N ALA A 135 -10.59 5.89 15.00
CA ALA A 135 -9.48 5.08 15.53
C ALA A 135 -8.25 5.06 14.60
N ALA A 136 -7.95 3.92 13.98
CA ALA A 136 -6.81 3.72 13.09
C ALA A 136 -7.16 3.91 11.61
N GLN A 137 -8.39 4.27 11.27
CA GLN A 137 -8.86 4.47 9.90
C GLN A 137 -9.51 5.84 9.73
N PHE A 138 -9.75 6.19 8.48
CA PHE A 138 -10.51 7.36 8.10
C PHE A 138 -11.76 6.94 7.35
N SER A 139 -12.87 7.62 7.61
CA SER A 139 -14.09 7.53 6.82
C SER A 139 -14.42 8.89 6.23
N ALA A 140 -14.91 8.89 5.00
CA ALA A 140 -15.38 10.11 4.36
C ALA A 140 -16.81 9.94 3.88
N GLU A 141 -17.59 11.00 4.04
CA GLU A 141 -18.96 11.07 3.56
C GLU A 141 -19.08 12.19 2.53
N GLY A 142 -19.82 11.91 1.47
CA GLY A 142 -20.15 12.89 0.43
C GLY A 142 -21.31 13.78 0.83
N ASP A 143 -21.37 14.98 0.27
CA ASP A 143 -22.51 15.87 0.43
C ASP A 143 -23.80 15.23 -0.11
N ALA A 144 -24.78 15.05 0.77
CA ALA A 144 -26.07 14.43 0.40
C ALA A 144 -26.87 15.27 -0.61
N GLU A 145 -26.69 16.58 -0.59
CA GLU A 145 -27.38 17.53 -1.47
C GLU A 145 -26.70 17.67 -2.83
N CYS A 146 -25.45 17.25 -2.95
CA CYS A 146 -24.71 17.32 -4.19
C CYS A 146 -25.19 16.26 -5.18
N THR A 147 -25.66 16.68 -6.33
CA THR A 147 -26.17 15.82 -7.41
C THR A 147 -25.22 15.71 -8.59
N GLN A 148 -24.02 16.31 -8.50
CA GLN A 148 -23.04 16.34 -9.58
C GLN A 148 -22.29 15.01 -9.71
N GLY A 149 -22.35 14.43 -10.90
CA GLY A 149 -21.54 13.29 -11.29
C GLY A 149 -21.96 11.96 -10.68
N ILE A 150 -22.40 11.05 -11.52
CA ILE A 150 -22.71 9.65 -11.20
C ILE A 150 -21.48 8.93 -10.58
N ASP A 151 -20.27 9.36 -10.95
CA ASP A 151 -19.01 8.78 -10.49
C ASP A 151 -18.48 9.38 -9.17
N SER A 152 -19.27 10.28 -8.54
CA SER A 152 -18.92 10.81 -7.23
C SER A 152 -19.06 9.74 -6.15
N PRO A 153 -18.11 9.61 -5.23
CA PRO A 153 -18.29 8.72 -4.09
C PRO A 153 -19.42 9.23 -3.18
N ALA A 154 -20.23 8.30 -2.65
CA ALA A 154 -21.14 8.58 -1.55
C ALA A 154 -20.40 8.47 -0.21
N ALA A 155 -19.53 7.48 -0.09
CA ALA A 155 -18.69 7.28 1.08
C ALA A 155 -17.37 6.63 0.68
N LEU A 156 -16.32 6.94 1.44
CA LEU A 156 -15.00 6.31 1.33
C LEU A 156 -14.55 5.84 2.71
N ALA A 157 -13.69 4.81 2.74
CA ALA A 157 -12.96 4.44 3.94
C ALA A 157 -11.50 4.15 3.57
N LEU A 158 -10.56 4.67 4.37
CA LEU A 158 -9.12 4.51 4.18
C LEU A 158 -8.51 3.92 5.44
N GLY A 159 -7.95 2.74 5.32
CA GLY A 159 -7.10 2.09 6.30
C GLY A 159 -5.69 1.91 5.76
N GLU A 160 -4.80 1.37 6.58
CA GLU A 160 -3.40 1.15 6.17
C GLU A 160 -3.28 0.26 4.92
N GLN A 161 -4.11 -0.80 4.85
CA GLN A 161 -4.08 -1.80 3.78
C GLN A 161 -5.32 -1.80 2.90
N GLN A 162 -6.28 -0.90 3.12
CA GLN A 162 -7.58 -0.97 2.47
C GLN A 162 -8.06 0.41 2.07
N PHE A 163 -8.75 0.45 0.94
CA PHE A 163 -9.49 1.61 0.45
C PHE A 163 -10.86 1.14 -0.05
N TRP A 164 -11.92 1.56 0.62
CA TRP A 164 -13.28 1.19 0.23
C TRP A 164 -14.00 2.37 -0.40
N TRP A 165 -14.76 2.08 -1.43
CA TRP A 165 -15.48 3.07 -2.20
C TRP A 165 -16.92 2.66 -2.38
N THR A 166 -17.86 3.49 -1.90
CA THR A 166 -19.30 3.34 -2.15
C THR A 166 -19.72 4.38 -3.18
N ARG A 167 -20.30 3.93 -4.28
CA ARG A 167 -20.79 4.82 -5.35
C ARG A 167 -22.09 5.48 -4.94
N ARG A 168 -22.30 6.72 -5.41
CA ARG A 168 -23.54 7.45 -5.18
C ARG A 168 -24.69 6.81 -5.99
N GLY A 169 -25.86 6.67 -5.35
CA GLY A 169 -27.07 6.09 -5.98
C GLY A 169 -26.98 4.60 -6.28
N ALA A 170 -25.90 3.93 -5.93
CA ALA A 170 -25.79 2.49 -6.07
C ALA A 170 -26.43 1.79 -4.86
N ALA A 171 -27.37 0.88 -5.14
CA ALA A 171 -27.83 -0.11 -4.16
C ALA A 171 -26.75 -1.18 -3.91
N GLU A 172 -25.61 -1.04 -4.54
CA GLU A 172 -24.53 -2.02 -4.56
C GLU A 172 -23.64 -1.88 -3.33
N ALA A 173 -23.07 -3.01 -2.92
CA ALA A 173 -22.08 -3.05 -1.86
C ALA A 173 -20.83 -2.21 -2.22
N ALA A 174 -20.14 -1.69 -1.22
CA ALA A 174 -18.89 -0.97 -1.42
C ALA A 174 -17.88 -1.81 -2.21
N VAL A 175 -17.14 -1.16 -3.12
CA VAL A 175 -15.95 -1.74 -3.75
C VAL A 175 -14.83 -1.76 -2.70
N LYS A 176 -14.35 -2.94 -2.37
CA LYS A 176 -13.34 -3.18 -1.34
C LYS A 176 -11.98 -3.42 -1.97
N LEU A 177 -11.18 -2.39 -2.02
CA LEU A 177 -9.85 -2.44 -2.60
C LEU A 177 -8.81 -2.69 -1.51
N HIS A 178 -7.86 -3.58 -1.79
CA HIS A 178 -6.68 -3.83 -0.95
C HIS A 178 -5.45 -3.17 -1.55
N ARG A 179 -4.63 -2.58 -0.69
CA ARG A 179 -3.34 -1.99 -1.08
C ARG A 179 -2.41 -3.10 -1.54
N ALA A 180 -1.83 -2.95 -2.71
CA ALA A 180 -0.85 -3.88 -3.24
C ALA A 180 0.55 -3.60 -2.69
N ARG A 181 1.24 -4.67 -2.32
CA ARG A 181 2.67 -4.65 -2.01
C ARG A 181 3.44 -5.14 -3.23
N GLN A 182 4.52 -4.44 -3.57
CA GLN A 182 5.35 -4.80 -4.71
C GLN A 182 6.42 -5.81 -4.32
N PHE A 183 6.62 -6.81 -5.16
CA PHE A 183 7.62 -7.85 -5.00
C PHE A 183 8.52 -7.96 -6.24
N THR A 184 9.76 -8.33 -6.01
CA THR A 184 10.67 -8.83 -7.04
C THR A 184 10.89 -10.30 -6.83
N CYS A 185 10.85 -11.08 -7.92
CA CYS A 185 10.98 -12.53 -7.87
C CYS A 185 12.09 -13.01 -8.79
N TYR A 186 12.52 -14.23 -8.53
CA TYR A 186 13.30 -15.02 -9.50
C TYR A 186 12.74 -16.46 -9.56
N ALA A 187 12.99 -17.11 -10.68
CA ALA A 187 12.72 -18.52 -10.87
C ALA A 187 13.99 -19.22 -11.35
N ASP A 188 14.34 -20.33 -10.71
CA ASP A 188 15.47 -21.18 -11.03
C ASP A 188 14.98 -22.52 -11.57
N ILE A 189 15.37 -22.88 -12.78
CA ILE A 189 15.07 -24.16 -13.39
C ILE A 189 16.36 -24.99 -13.44
N PRO A 190 16.44 -26.15 -12.73
CA PRO A 190 17.63 -27.01 -12.76
C PRO A 190 17.84 -27.60 -14.15
N GLY A 191 19.09 -27.84 -14.51
CA GLY A 191 19.44 -28.59 -15.70
C GLY A 191 18.98 -30.05 -15.64
N VAL A 192 19.14 -30.77 -16.75
CA VAL A 192 18.74 -32.16 -16.88
C VAL A 192 19.39 -33.03 -15.78
N GLY A 193 18.58 -33.84 -15.14
CA GLY A 193 18.99 -34.69 -14.01
C GLY A 193 18.87 -34.05 -12.63
N GLY A 194 18.83 -32.74 -12.54
CA GLY A 194 18.73 -32.00 -11.28
C GLY A 194 19.86 -32.31 -10.30
N GLY A 195 20.03 -31.47 -9.29
CA GLY A 195 20.96 -31.72 -8.22
C GLY A 195 21.88 -30.51 -7.95
N ARG A 196 22.65 -30.62 -6.85
CA ARG A 196 23.48 -29.52 -6.34
C ARG A 196 24.56 -29.05 -7.34
N ASP A 197 25.07 -29.99 -8.15
CA ASP A 197 26.21 -29.74 -9.05
C ASP A 197 25.78 -29.42 -10.49
N ILE A 198 24.45 -29.36 -10.74
CA ILE A 198 23.92 -29.03 -12.07
C ILE A 198 23.51 -27.56 -12.07
N PRO A 199 24.04 -26.74 -13.00
CA PRO A 199 23.71 -25.32 -13.06
C PRO A 199 22.22 -25.09 -13.28
N TYR A 200 21.67 -24.13 -12.52
CA TYR A 200 20.32 -23.62 -12.72
C TYR A 200 20.32 -22.58 -13.83
N THR A 201 19.24 -22.54 -14.59
CA THR A 201 18.92 -21.37 -15.41
C THR A 201 18.06 -20.44 -14.58
N ARG A 202 18.57 -19.24 -14.32
CA ARG A 202 17.87 -18.23 -13.54
C ARG A 202 17.13 -17.28 -14.46
N TYR A 203 15.88 -17.01 -14.13
CA TYR A 203 15.02 -15.97 -14.66
C TYR A 203 14.78 -15.00 -13.51
N ASP A 204 15.35 -13.81 -13.58
CA ASP A 204 15.34 -12.78 -12.54
C ASP A 204 14.54 -11.54 -12.96
N ASN A 205 14.46 -10.54 -12.06
CA ASN A 205 13.75 -9.30 -12.28
C ASN A 205 12.26 -9.50 -12.63
N LEU A 206 11.67 -10.54 -12.11
CA LEU A 206 10.24 -10.82 -12.28
C LEU A 206 9.47 -9.97 -11.28
N SER A 207 8.95 -8.82 -11.75
CA SER A 207 8.19 -7.89 -10.90
C SER A 207 6.71 -8.21 -10.92
N LEU A 208 6.07 -8.20 -9.75
CA LEU A 208 4.63 -8.35 -9.60
C LEU A 208 4.17 -7.83 -8.23
N HIS A 209 2.88 -7.58 -8.10
CA HIS A 209 2.26 -7.21 -6.82
C HIS A 209 1.41 -8.36 -6.26
N ASP A 210 1.13 -8.31 -4.95
CA ASP A 210 0.42 -9.37 -4.22
C ASP A 210 -1.12 -9.32 -4.32
N GLN A 211 -1.67 -8.54 -5.23
CA GLN A 211 -3.10 -8.50 -5.49
C GLN A 211 -3.46 -9.25 -6.79
N GLY A 212 -2.90 -10.47 -6.94
CA GLY A 212 -3.19 -11.35 -8.07
C GLY A 212 -2.48 -10.96 -9.37
N ALA A 213 -1.34 -10.25 -9.28
CA ALA A 213 -0.50 -9.99 -10.45
C ALA A 213 0.20 -11.24 -10.92
N GLU A 214 0.47 -11.28 -12.21
CA GLU A 214 1.18 -12.35 -12.91
C GLU A 214 2.41 -11.78 -13.63
N THR A 215 3.49 -12.54 -13.63
CA THR A 215 4.68 -12.26 -14.42
C THR A 215 5.07 -13.51 -15.19
N TRP A 216 5.59 -13.33 -16.41
CA TRP A 216 5.79 -14.42 -17.36
C TRP A 216 7.21 -14.43 -17.89
N PHE A 217 7.71 -15.65 -18.17
CA PHE A 217 9.01 -15.87 -18.83
C PHE A 217 8.93 -17.13 -19.69
N VAL A 218 9.77 -17.22 -20.71
CA VAL A 218 9.86 -18.40 -21.58
C VAL A 218 11.09 -19.19 -21.18
N ASP A 219 10.91 -20.48 -20.87
CA ASP A 219 12.01 -21.36 -20.54
C ASP A 219 12.78 -21.87 -21.78
N LYS A 220 13.83 -22.66 -21.57
CA LYS A 220 14.66 -23.20 -22.65
C LYS A 220 13.90 -24.15 -23.59
N ASP A 221 12.85 -24.77 -23.09
CA ASP A 221 12.01 -25.73 -23.85
C ASP A 221 10.84 -25.01 -24.54
N GLY A 222 10.79 -23.69 -24.48
CA GLY A 222 9.76 -22.88 -25.12
C GLY A 222 8.44 -22.81 -24.32
N ARG A 223 8.40 -23.30 -23.09
CA ARG A 223 7.21 -23.19 -22.25
C ARG A 223 7.05 -21.76 -21.73
N ASN A 224 5.84 -21.25 -21.78
CA ASN A 224 5.50 -19.94 -21.21
C ASN A 224 5.09 -20.10 -19.74
N LEU A 225 6.07 -20.01 -18.86
CA LEU A 225 5.91 -20.16 -17.41
C LEU A 225 5.68 -18.81 -16.75
N GLY A 226 4.98 -18.82 -15.63
CA GLY A 226 4.73 -17.60 -14.87
C GLY A 226 4.63 -17.83 -13.38
N LEU A 227 4.70 -16.72 -12.66
CA LEU A 227 4.42 -16.64 -11.25
C LEU A 227 3.20 -15.75 -11.05
N ARG A 228 2.29 -16.16 -10.18
CA ARG A 228 1.18 -15.33 -9.66
C ARG A 228 1.34 -15.18 -8.17
N LEU A 229 1.19 -13.97 -7.66
CA LEU A 229 1.24 -13.69 -6.24
C LEU A 229 -0.10 -13.10 -5.79
N PHE A 230 -0.70 -13.70 -4.77
CA PHE A 230 -2.01 -13.29 -4.31
C PHE A 230 -2.08 -13.30 -2.78
N ASN A 231 -2.35 -12.15 -2.20
CA ASN A 231 -2.71 -12.03 -0.79
C ASN A 231 -4.21 -12.28 -0.66
N VAL A 232 -4.55 -13.51 -0.30
CA VAL A 232 -5.94 -13.99 -0.25
C VAL A 232 -6.54 -13.64 1.10
N ASP A 233 -7.62 -12.87 1.05
CA ASP A 233 -8.42 -12.47 2.21
C ASP A 233 -9.67 -13.38 2.27
N TRP A 234 -9.62 -14.42 3.12
CA TRP A 234 -10.68 -15.41 3.22
C TRP A 234 -11.89 -14.87 4.00
N PRO A 235 -13.04 -14.58 3.35
CA PRO A 235 -14.14 -13.86 3.99
C PRO A 235 -14.98 -14.71 4.95
N ILE A 236 -14.84 -16.02 4.94
CA ILE A 236 -15.64 -16.94 5.75
C ILE A 236 -14.86 -18.19 6.15
N ASN A 237 -15.27 -18.82 7.27
CA ASN A 237 -14.86 -20.15 7.64
C ASN A 237 -15.44 -21.17 6.67
N ASN A 238 -14.79 -22.30 6.50
CA ASN A 238 -15.37 -23.41 5.75
C ASN A 238 -16.56 -24.04 6.49
N TYR A 239 -17.32 -24.88 5.78
CA TYR A 239 -18.53 -25.50 6.30
C TYR A 239 -18.31 -26.35 7.58
N GLU A 240 -17.13 -26.96 7.74
CA GLU A 240 -16.78 -27.76 8.89
C GLU A 240 -16.31 -26.91 10.10
N GLY A 241 -16.33 -25.59 10.01
CA GLY A 241 -15.94 -24.68 11.08
C GLY A 241 -14.43 -24.50 11.23
N TYR A 242 -13.63 -24.97 10.27
CA TYR A 242 -12.20 -24.65 10.24
C TYR A 242 -12.00 -23.23 9.75
N PHE A 243 -11.11 -22.50 10.42
CA PHE A 243 -10.73 -21.17 9.97
C PHE A 243 -9.83 -21.27 8.74
N THR A 244 -10.22 -20.61 7.67
CA THR A 244 -9.33 -20.25 6.60
C THR A 244 -8.60 -18.98 7.02
N ARG A 245 -7.28 -19.02 7.08
CA ARG A 245 -6.46 -17.84 7.38
C ARG A 245 -6.17 -17.08 6.11
N ASP A 246 -6.20 -15.77 6.21
CA ASP A 246 -5.64 -14.92 5.18
C ASP A 246 -4.19 -15.31 4.94
N SER A 247 -3.80 -15.34 3.69
CA SER A 247 -2.53 -15.94 3.29
C SER A 247 -1.95 -15.25 2.08
N LEU A 248 -0.64 -15.00 2.11
CA LEU A 248 0.12 -14.71 0.90
C LEU A 248 0.39 -16.04 0.19
N VAL A 249 -0.02 -16.14 -1.07
CA VAL A 249 0.09 -17.37 -1.89
C VAL A 249 0.88 -17.08 -3.15
N ILE A 250 1.88 -17.93 -3.44
CA ILE A 250 2.59 -17.96 -4.71
C ILE A 250 2.14 -19.17 -5.52
N TYR A 251 1.83 -18.96 -6.78
CA TYR A 251 1.51 -20.01 -7.76
C TYR A 251 2.56 -20.06 -8.83
N VAL A 252 2.90 -21.29 -9.27
CA VAL A 252 3.63 -21.52 -10.53
C VAL A 252 2.60 -21.89 -11.57
N ILE A 253 2.54 -21.12 -12.64
CA ILE A 253 1.54 -21.21 -13.70
C ILE A 253 2.22 -21.38 -15.07
N GLU A 254 1.51 -21.95 -16.02
CA GLU A 254 1.95 -22.11 -17.41
C GLU A 254 0.81 -21.71 -18.35
N LYS A 255 1.11 -20.87 -19.32
CA LYS A 255 0.18 -20.55 -20.40
C LYS A 255 0.33 -21.56 -21.52
N LEU A 256 -0.70 -22.36 -21.73
CA LEU A 256 -0.71 -23.39 -22.76
C LEU A 256 -0.98 -22.81 -24.16
N GLN A 257 -0.83 -23.64 -25.20
CA GLN A 257 -1.02 -23.21 -26.61
C GLN A 257 -2.44 -22.75 -26.92
N ASP A 258 -3.43 -23.28 -26.21
CA ASP A 258 -4.85 -22.86 -26.29
C ASP A 258 -5.18 -21.62 -25.44
N ALA A 259 -4.16 -20.94 -24.95
CA ALA A 259 -4.23 -19.79 -24.02
C ALA A 259 -4.83 -20.10 -22.65
N SER A 260 -5.15 -21.35 -22.33
CA SER A 260 -5.55 -21.73 -20.97
C SER A 260 -4.37 -21.65 -19.99
N ILE A 261 -4.68 -21.42 -18.72
CA ILE A 261 -3.68 -21.36 -17.65
C ILE A 261 -3.72 -22.67 -16.86
N LYS A 262 -2.55 -23.33 -16.80
CA LYS A 262 -2.34 -24.53 -16.00
C LYS A 262 -1.59 -24.13 -14.73
N GLU A 263 -2.11 -24.49 -13.58
CA GLU A 263 -1.42 -24.35 -12.29
C GLU A 263 -0.61 -25.62 -12.01
N HIS A 264 0.69 -25.46 -11.78
CA HIS A 264 1.61 -26.55 -11.45
C HIS A 264 1.72 -26.80 -9.95
N GLY A 265 1.47 -25.79 -9.15
CA GLY A 265 1.49 -25.85 -7.70
C GLY A 265 1.47 -24.49 -7.07
N TYR A 266 1.28 -24.49 -5.75
CA TYR A 266 1.27 -23.28 -4.95
C TYR A 266 1.96 -23.52 -3.60
N ALA A 267 2.39 -22.43 -2.98
CA ALA A 267 2.81 -22.37 -1.59
C ALA A 267 2.19 -21.15 -0.93
N PHE A 268 2.00 -21.20 0.38
CA PHE A 268 1.41 -20.09 1.13
C PHE A 268 2.18 -19.81 2.40
N THR A 269 2.04 -18.59 2.90
CA THR A 269 2.62 -18.10 4.15
C THR A 269 1.66 -17.09 4.80
N LEU A 270 2.10 -16.46 5.89
CA LEU A 270 1.34 -15.41 6.56
C LEU A 270 1.11 -14.21 5.60
N PRO A 271 -0.04 -13.53 5.67
CA PRO A 271 -0.40 -12.45 4.74
C PRO A 271 0.56 -11.26 4.80
N GLU A 272 1.14 -10.98 5.96
CA GLU A 272 2.12 -9.90 6.18
C GLU A 272 3.56 -10.26 5.80
N ALA A 273 3.81 -11.51 5.35
CA ALA A 273 5.15 -11.95 5.02
C ALA A 273 5.77 -11.08 3.91
N ASN A 274 7.03 -10.71 4.10
CA ASN A 274 7.82 -9.93 3.15
C ASN A 274 8.61 -10.79 2.15
N ARG A 275 8.50 -12.10 2.25
CA ARG A 275 9.07 -13.06 1.30
C ARG A 275 8.24 -14.33 1.26
N ILE A 276 8.23 -14.97 0.10
CA ILE A 276 7.61 -16.29 -0.11
C ILE A 276 8.38 -17.04 -1.18
N GLY A 277 8.40 -18.36 -1.09
CA GLY A 277 9.03 -19.22 -2.09
C GLY A 277 8.31 -20.54 -2.26
N ILE A 278 8.55 -21.18 -3.41
CA ILE A 278 8.03 -22.49 -3.76
C ILE A 278 9.12 -23.35 -4.39
N ASN A 279 9.13 -24.64 -4.05
CA ASN A 279 10.03 -25.62 -4.65
C ASN A 279 9.22 -26.80 -5.19
N LEU A 280 9.13 -26.91 -6.50
CA LEU A 280 8.47 -28.00 -7.22
C LEU A 280 9.45 -29.06 -7.72
N LYS A 281 10.70 -29.09 -7.22
CA LYS A 281 11.83 -29.91 -7.69
C LYS A 281 12.35 -29.53 -9.08
N TRP A 282 11.48 -29.30 -10.07
CA TRP A 282 11.84 -28.90 -11.42
C TRP A 282 11.86 -27.37 -11.62
N LEU A 283 11.34 -26.62 -10.67
CA LEU A 283 11.37 -25.15 -10.60
C LEU A 283 11.40 -24.72 -9.14
N LEU A 284 12.30 -23.81 -8.81
CA LEU A 284 12.32 -23.10 -7.55
C LEU A 284 12.05 -21.63 -7.83
N ALA A 285 11.11 -21.01 -7.10
CA ALA A 285 10.88 -19.58 -7.19
C ALA A 285 10.87 -18.94 -5.82
N SER A 286 11.32 -17.70 -5.75
CA SER A 286 11.31 -16.90 -4.54
C SER A 286 10.95 -15.45 -4.88
N CYS A 287 10.08 -14.85 -4.08
CA CYS A 287 9.66 -13.47 -4.17
C CYS A 287 10.01 -12.72 -2.89
N PHE A 288 10.46 -11.49 -3.02
CA PHE A 288 10.85 -10.62 -1.93
C PHE A 288 10.14 -9.28 -2.10
N MET A 289 9.48 -8.80 -1.04
CA MET A 289 8.85 -7.49 -1.02
C MET A 289 9.93 -6.42 -1.21
N ILE A 290 9.66 -5.49 -2.09
CA ILE A 290 10.53 -4.34 -2.30
C ILE A 290 10.29 -3.39 -1.12
N SER A 291 11.33 -3.21 -0.30
CA SER A 291 11.34 -2.23 0.78
C SER A 291 11.92 -0.93 0.24
N GLY A 292 11.11 0.11 0.21
CA GLY A 292 11.52 1.42 -0.26
C GLY A 292 10.40 2.08 -1.07
N LYS A 293 10.65 3.32 -1.46
CA LYS A 293 9.72 4.07 -2.29
C LYS A 293 9.70 3.44 -3.68
N VAL A 294 8.59 2.80 -4.04
CA VAL A 294 8.35 2.36 -5.41
C VAL A 294 7.57 3.48 -6.08
N ASP A 295 8.18 4.15 -7.04
CA ASP A 295 7.59 5.32 -7.68
C ASP A 295 6.33 4.97 -8.46
N THR A 296 6.24 3.76 -9.03
CA THR A 296 5.04 3.26 -9.69
C THR A 296 4.99 1.73 -9.59
N PRO A 297 3.92 1.13 -9.04
CA PRO A 297 3.72 -0.31 -9.08
C PRO A 297 3.60 -0.78 -10.53
N THR A 298 4.27 -1.86 -10.88
CA THR A 298 4.11 -2.50 -12.20
C THR A 298 2.73 -3.15 -12.26
N MET A 299 1.93 -2.73 -13.23
CA MET A 299 0.64 -3.37 -13.55
C MET A 299 0.85 -4.63 -14.38
#